data_2e8a358958105ebec476432b4b214cc9
#
_entry.id   2e8a358958105ebec476432b4b214cc9
#
_cell.length_a   1.000
_cell.length_b   1.000
_cell.length_c   1.000
_cell.angle_alpha   90.00
_cell.angle_beta   90.00
_cell.angle_gamma   90.00
#
_symmetry.space_group_name_H-M   'P 1'
#
loop_
_entity.id
_entity.type
_entity.pdbx_description
1 polymer ?
#
loop_
_entity_poly.entity_id
_entity_poly.type
_entity_poly.pdbx_seq_one_letter_code
_entity_poly.pdbx_strand_id
1 'polypeptide(L)'
;MTFFQLAWLFFIYSFLGWLGEVLATAVRQRRYLDRGVLGGPWCLIYGVSGVLITVGFHELAVERRVFFLFLFSAVLATAVEWIGGHILERTTHARWWDYSHRKFNLDGYICLQASILWGLLGVAAAMWVAPLLLTAFGLMPALLRQVIIWVLVGLLALDGIGTLLTLAGVRHVAPQAEDVHHRLTNITLRMGLWILARTESRMMRAYPQADLTRRKKEKSATFAPGASFYKLFLLFFIGSFLGDIVETIFCKLTMGEWMSRSSLVWGPFSVVWGMALALCTLLMYRYKDKTAGWLFVAGTLLGGGYEYLCSVLSELVFGAVFWDYSHIPFNLGGRVNLLYCFFWGFAAVAWFKIFFPPLSAWIEKLPKRPATAVTWVLIVFMVVDCLVSAAALGRYTARMEGTPPANAIEQTIDEAFPDSYMQRVYPKYKYRG
;
A
#
# COMPACT_ATOMS: atom_id res chain seq x y z
N MET A 1 10.65 9.66 13.39
CA MET A 1 11.50 8.51 12.99
C MET A 1 12.01 8.72 11.58
N THR A 2 13.27 8.37 11.26
CA THR A 2 13.83 8.50 9.90
C THR A 2 13.44 7.31 9.01
N PHE A 3 13.51 7.47 7.68
CA PHE A 3 13.31 6.38 6.72
C PHE A 3 14.19 5.15 7.02
N PHE A 4 15.47 5.37 7.34
CA PHE A 4 16.40 4.27 7.64
C PHE A 4 16.04 3.52 8.93
N GLN A 5 15.53 4.19 9.95
CA GLN A 5 15.02 3.55 11.18
C GLN A 5 13.79 2.69 10.90
N LEU A 6 12.86 3.19 10.10
CA LEU A 6 11.65 2.45 9.73
C LEU A 6 11.96 1.26 8.83
N ALA A 7 12.85 1.43 7.86
CA ALA A 7 13.32 0.33 7.02
C ALA A 7 14.02 -0.76 7.85
N TRP A 8 14.86 -0.37 8.81
CA TRP A 8 15.50 -1.30 9.73
C TRP A 8 14.47 -2.12 10.52
N LEU A 9 13.49 -1.45 11.14
CA LEU A 9 12.40 -2.11 11.85
C LEU A 9 11.60 -3.05 10.94
N PHE A 10 11.27 -2.59 9.73
CA PHE A 10 10.55 -3.38 8.75
C PHE A 10 11.27 -4.69 8.42
N PHE A 11 12.56 -4.65 8.13
CA PHE A 11 13.32 -5.86 7.79
C PHE A 11 13.47 -6.81 8.97
N ILE A 12 13.73 -6.29 10.17
CA ILE A 12 13.84 -7.14 11.36
C ILE A 12 12.48 -7.75 11.75
N TYR A 13 11.40 -7.00 11.74
CA TYR A 13 10.06 -7.54 12.00
C TYR A 13 9.63 -8.55 10.93
N SER A 14 9.94 -8.30 9.66
CA SER A 14 9.67 -9.26 8.58
C SER A 14 10.44 -10.57 8.78
N PHE A 15 11.70 -10.49 9.21
CA PHE A 15 12.52 -11.65 9.52
C PHE A 15 12.02 -12.40 10.76
N LEU A 16 11.72 -11.70 11.85
CA LEU A 16 11.20 -12.30 13.08
C LEU A 16 9.84 -12.97 12.84
N GLY A 17 8.98 -12.34 12.04
CA GLY A 17 7.70 -12.92 11.64
C GLY A 17 7.87 -14.20 10.81
N TRP A 18 8.76 -14.18 9.83
CA TRP A 18 9.11 -15.36 9.05
C TRP A 18 9.66 -16.50 9.95
N LEU A 19 10.59 -16.17 10.83
CA LEU A 19 11.15 -17.13 11.79
C LEU A 19 10.07 -17.74 12.69
N GLY A 20 9.16 -16.91 13.21
CA GLY A 20 8.01 -17.33 14.01
C GLY A 20 7.08 -18.31 13.26
N GLU A 21 6.74 -17.99 12.02
CA GLU A 21 5.92 -18.86 11.16
C GLU A 21 6.60 -20.22 10.86
N VAL A 22 7.89 -20.18 10.55
CA VAL A 22 8.68 -21.39 10.29
C VAL A 22 8.75 -22.25 11.55
N LEU A 23 9.06 -21.67 12.71
CA LEU A 23 9.13 -22.38 13.99
C LEU A 23 7.77 -22.96 14.39
N ALA A 24 6.71 -22.15 14.33
CA ALA A 24 5.36 -22.62 14.64
C ALA A 24 4.93 -23.80 13.73
N THR A 25 5.29 -23.74 12.46
CA THR A 25 4.99 -24.82 11.51
C THR A 25 5.87 -26.05 11.77
N ALA A 26 7.15 -25.86 12.06
CA ALA A 26 8.06 -26.95 12.40
C ALA A 26 7.60 -27.72 13.65
N VAL A 27 7.14 -27.02 14.68
CA VAL A 27 6.60 -27.64 15.90
C VAL A 27 5.29 -28.38 15.62
N ARG A 28 4.37 -27.79 14.86
CA ARG A 28 3.04 -28.39 14.61
C ARG A 28 3.08 -29.56 13.64
N GLN A 29 3.90 -29.47 12.58
CA GLN A 29 3.91 -30.43 11.48
C GLN A 29 5.15 -31.33 11.50
N ARG A 30 6.08 -31.12 12.44
CA ARG A 30 7.38 -31.81 12.54
C ARG A 30 8.17 -31.80 11.23
N ARG A 31 8.00 -30.76 10.43
CA ARG A 31 8.67 -30.57 9.13
C ARG A 31 9.07 -29.11 8.99
N TYR A 32 10.25 -28.88 8.42
CA TYR A 32 10.68 -27.56 8.00
C TYR A 32 9.91 -27.17 6.74
N LEU A 33 9.14 -26.09 6.82
CA LEU A 33 8.49 -25.46 5.69
C LEU A 33 8.85 -23.97 5.70
N ASP A 34 9.47 -23.53 4.61
CA ASP A 34 9.76 -22.12 4.40
C ASP A 34 8.45 -21.38 4.08
N ARG A 35 7.91 -20.71 5.10
CA ARG A 35 6.67 -19.96 5.02
C ARG A 35 6.95 -18.50 4.71
N GLY A 36 6.49 -18.05 3.57
CA GLY A 36 6.58 -16.67 3.08
C GLY A 36 6.08 -16.60 1.65
N VAL A 37 5.49 -15.50 1.25
CA VAL A 37 5.11 -15.25 -0.15
C VAL A 37 6.38 -15.06 -0.98
N LEU A 38 7.35 -14.35 -0.41
CA LEU A 38 8.65 -14.06 -0.99
C LEU A 38 9.63 -15.25 -0.80
N GLY A 39 10.67 -15.29 -1.64
CA GLY A 39 11.69 -16.33 -1.63
C GLY A 39 12.67 -16.25 -0.48
N GLY A 40 12.91 -15.05 0.04
CA GLY A 40 13.77 -14.77 1.17
C GLY A 40 13.08 -14.91 2.53
N PRO A 41 13.82 -14.73 3.63
CA PRO A 41 13.31 -14.85 4.98
C PRO A 41 12.51 -13.61 5.41
N TRP A 42 11.48 -13.28 4.64
CA TRP A 42 10.66 -12.09 4.83
C TRP A 42 9.18 -12.45 4.95
N CYS A 43 8.55 -12.04 6.04
CA CYS A 43 7.09 -12.04 6.14
C CYS A 43 6.58 -10.59 6.18
N LEU A 44 6.17 -10.07 5.02
CA LEU A 44 5.82 -8.64 4.83
C LEU A 44 4.72 -8.16 5.78
N ILE A 45 3.74 -9.01 6.08
CA ILE A 45 2.64 -8.69 7.00
C ILE A 45 3.19 -8.28 8.37
N TYR A 46 4.17 -9.03 8.89
CA TYR A 46 4.80 -8.71 10.18
C TYR A 46 5.64 -7.43 10.11
N GLY A 47 6.38 -7.24 9.02
CA GLY A 47 7.15 -6.01 8.79
C GLY A 47 6.29 -4.77 8.74
N VAL A 48 5.24 -4.78 7.93
CA VAL A 48 4.30 -3.66 7.80
C VAL A 48 3.57 -3.42 9.11
N SER A 49 3.00 -4.46 9.74
CA SER A 49 2.28 -4.33 11.00
C SER A 49 3.19 -3.79 12.11
N GLY A 50 4.41 -4.31 12.24
CA GLY A 50 5.36 -3.89 13.26
C GLY A 50 5.78 -2.42 13.11
N VAL A 51 6.04 -1.97 11.89
CA VAL A 51 6.35 -0.56 11.62
C VAL A 51 5.15 0.33 11.94
N LEU A 52 3.96 0.01 11.44
CA LEU A 52 2.76 0.80 11.68
C LEU A 52 2.40 0.88 13.18
N ILE A 53 2.53 -0.24 13.92
CA ILE A 53 2.32 -0.27 15.36
C ILE A 53 3.36 0.61 16.09
N THR A 54 4.64 0.54 15.69
CA THR A 54 5.70 1.32 16.32
C THR A 54 5.52 2.82 16.07
N VAL A 55 5.16 3.21 14.85
CA VAL A 55 4.85 4.62 14.50
C VAL A 55 3.62 5.09 15.27
N GLY A 56 2.54 4.31 15.26
CA GLY A 56 1.32 4.65 15.99
C GLY A 56 1.54 4.75 17.51
N PHE A 57 2.36 3.88 18.09
CA PHE A 57 2.74 3.99 19.50
C PHE A 57 3.54 5.28 19.80
N HIS A 58 4.41 5.69 18.89
CA HIS A 58 5.14 6.95 19.04
C HIS A 58 4.20 8.16 18.99
N GLU A 59 3.21 8.15 18.12
CA GLU A 59 2.19 9.21 17.99
C GLU A 59 1.23 9.23 19.21
N LEU A 60 0.89 8.05 19.73
CA LEU A 60 0.01 7.87 20.90
C LEU A 60 0.75 8.01 22.25
N ALA A 61 2.01 8.42 22.25
CA ALA A 61 2.88 8.45 23.44
C ALA A 61 2.32 9.28 24.63
N VAL A 62 1.29 10.09 24.41
CA VAL A 62 0.57 10.84 25.44
C VAL A 62 -0.25 9.92 26.35
N GLU A 63 -0.73 8.76 25.86
CA GLU A 63 -1.48 7.78 26.64
C GLU A 63 -0.77 6.41 26.66
N ARG A 64 0.27 6.27 27.51
CA ARG A 64 1.01 5.00 27.69
C ARG A 64 0.20 3.89 28.36
N ARG A 65 -1.10 3.80 28.11
CA ARG A 65 -1.93 2.72 28.67
C ARG A 65 -1.79 1.47 27.82
N VAL A 66 -1.19 0.43 28.39
CA VAL A 66 -0.95 -0.86 27.73
C VAL A 66 -2.20 -1.44 27.06
N PHE A 67 -3.38 -1.23 27.66
CA PHE A 67 -4.64 -1.68 27.11
C PHE A 67 -4.97 -1.00 25.75
N PHE A 68 -4.77 0.31 25.63
CA PHE A 68 -5.00 1.01 24.36
C PHE A 68 -4.00 0.61 23.30
N LEU A 69 -2.73 0.42 23.68
CA LEU A 69 -1.71 -0.10 22.76
C LEU A 69 -2.07 -1.51 22.28
N PHE A 70 -2.54 -2.38 23.18
CA PHE A 70 -3.02 -3.71 22.82
C PHE A 70 -4.16 -3.63 21.82
N LEU A 71 -5.19 -2.84 22.11
CA LEU A 71 -6.37 -2.70 21.23
C LEU A 71 -5.98 -2.11 19.87
N PHE A 72 -5.18 -1.05 19.86
CA PHE A 72 -4.65 -0.42 18.66
C PHE A 72 -3.86 -1.43 17.80
N SER A 73 -2.95 -2.18 18.41
CA SER A 73 -2.14 -3.19 17.73
C SER A 73 -2.99 -4.32 17.17
N ALA A 74 -3.97 -4.81 17.94
CA ALA A 74 -4.89 -5.85 17.50
C ALA A 74 -5.68 -5.42 16.26
N VAL A 75 -6.28 -4.22 16.29
CA VAL A 75 -7.08 -3.70 15.17
C VAL A 75 -6.21 -3.45 13.94
N LEU A 76 -5.06 -2.79 14.12
CA LEU A 76 -4.19 -2.42 13.01
C LEU A 76 -3.58 -3.64 12.31
N ALA A 77 -3.00 -4.58 13.07
CA ALA A 77 -2.40 -5.78 12.49
C ALA A 77 -3.46 -6.69 11.85
N THR A 78 -4.66 -6.78 12.45
CA THR A 78 -5.78 -7.51 11.86
C THR A 78 -6.23 -6.88 10.54
N ALA A 79 -6.24 -5.54 10.44
CA ALA A 79 -6.53 -4.86 9.18
C ALA A 79 -5.46 -5.15 8.11
N VAL A 80 -4.17 -5.12 8.46
CA VAL A 80 -3.06 -5.48 7.56
C VAL A 80 -3.18 -6.93 7.10
N GLU A 81 -3.48 -7.88 8.01
CA GLU A 81 -3.68 -9.30 7.68
C GLU A 81 -4.87 -9.48 6.73
N TRP A 82 -5.99 -8.82 6.98
CA TRP A 82 -7.18 -8.87 6.13
C TRP A 82 -6.90 -8.30 4.73
N ILE A 83 -6.25 -7.13 4.65
CA ILE A 83 -5.85 -6.50 3.38
C ILE A 83 -4.88 -7.42 2.62
N GLY A 84 -3.86 -7.94 3.31
CA GLY A 84 -2.88 -8.85 2.73
C GLY A 84 -3.51 -10.12 2.18
N GLY A 85 -4.45 -10.72 2.92
CA GLY A 85 -5.20 -11.90 2.48
C GLY A 85 -6.01 -11.64 1.20
N HIS A 86 -6.68 -10.50 1.12
CA HIS A 86 -7.43 -10.12 -0.08
C HIS A 86 -6.55 -9.86 -1.29
N ILE A 87 -5.42 -9.17 -1.10
CA ILE A 87 -4.46 -8.91 -2.18
C ILE A 87 -3.90 -10.24 -2.71
N LEU A 88 -3.48 -11.13 -1.82
CA LEU A 88 -2.93 -12.43 -2.20
C LEU A 88 -3.97 -13.30 -2.91
N GLU A 89 -5.19 -13.42 -2.40
CA GLU A 89 -6.22 -14.20 -3.09
C GLU A 89 -6.58 -13.63 -4.47
N ARG A 90 -6.58 -12.29 -4.62
CA ARG A 90 -6.82 -11.67 -5.94
C ARG A 90 -5.69 -11.90 -6.93
N THR A 91 -4.46 -11.90 -6.46
CA THR A 91 -3.28 -12.07 -7.33
C THR A 91 -3.01 -13.54 -7.65
N THR A 92 -3.24 -14.44 -6.69
CA THR A 92 -2.91 -15.87 -6.81
C THR A 92 -4.12 -16.76 -7.05
N HIS A 93 -5.35 -16.20 -6.92
CA HIS A 93 -6.62 -16.96 -6.94
C HIS A 93 -6.69 -18.10 -5.93
N ALA A 94 -5.86 -18.06 -4.89
CA ALA A 94 -5.78 -19.06 -3.84
C ALA A 94 -5.71 -18.40 -2.46
N ARG A 95 -6.28 -19.06 -1.45
CA ARG A 95 -6.13 -18.66 -0.05
C ARG A 95 -4.83 -19.22 0.49
N TRP A 96 -3.98 -18.36 1.00
CA TRP A 96 -2.68 -18.74 1.57
C TRP A 96 -2.80 -19.18 3.02
N TRP A 97 -3.79 -18.66 3.74
CA TRP A 97 -4.24 -19.15 5.04
C TRP A 97 -5.76 -19.11 5.09
N ASP A 98 -6.36 -19.91 5.97
CA ASP A 98 -7.81 -20.01 6.12
C ASP A 98 -8.20 -20.24 7.57
N TYR A 99 -8.90 -19.28 8.15
CA TYR A 99 -9.47 -19.34 9.49
C TYR A 99 -10.96 -19.66 9.48
N SER A 100 -11.56 -20.10 8.36
CA SER A 100 -12.99 -20.36 8.25
C SER A 100 -13.49 -21.38 9.28
N HIS A 101 -12.62 -22.28 9.73
CA HIS A 101 -12.88 -23.27 10.78
C HIS A 101 -12.82 -22.70 12.21
N ARG A 102 -12.34 -21.45 12.39
CA ARG A 102 -12.23 -20.81 13.70
C ARG A 102 -13.50 -20.03 14.04
N LYS A 103 -13.87 -20.01 15.35
CA LYS A 103 -14.95 -19.14 15.84
C LYS A 103 -14.58 -17.68 15.71
N PHE A 104 -15.58 -16.81 15.45
CA PHE A 104 -15.38 -15.37 15.26
C PHE A 104 -14.35 -15.04 14.17
N ASN A 105 -14.39 -15.75 13.05
CA ASN A 105 -13.65 -15.39 11.84
C ASN A 105 -14.45 -14.44 10.97
N LEU A 106 -13.76 -13.63 10.16
CA LEU A 106 -14.34 -12.81 9.12
C LEU A 106 -13.83 -13.32 7.78
N ASP A 107 -14.70 -13.97 7.03
CA ASP A 107 -14.47 -14.56 5.70
C ASP A 107 -13.25 -15.50 5.62
N GLY A 108 -12.81 -16.04 6.75
CA GLY A 108 -11.64 -16.93 6.83
C GLY A 108 -10.29 -16.23 6.71
N TYR A 109 -10.23 -14.90 6.55
CA TYR A 109 -8.94 -14.17 6.48
C TYR A 109 -8.38 -13.79 7.83
N ILE A 110 -9.26 -13.50 8.78
CA ILE A 110 -8.92 -13.09 10.14
C ILE A 110 -9.82 -13.81 11.15
N CYS A 111 -9.35 -13.94 12.38
CA CYS A 111 -10.16 -14.46 13.49
C CYS A 111 -9.78 -13.80 14.82
N LEU A 112 -10.72 -13.76 15.77
CA LEU A 112 -10.52 -13.11 17.06
C LEU A 112 -9.27 -13.61 17.80
N GLN A 113 -8.97 -14.92 17.75
CA GLN A 113 -7.79 -15.48 18.41
C GLN A 113 -6.48 -14.93 17.80
N ALA A 114 -6.41 -14.81 16.47
CA ALA A 114 -5.27 -14.20 15.79
C ALA A 114 -5.16 -12.71 16.13
N SER A 115 -6.29 -11.98 16.15
CA SER A 115 -6.31 -10.56 16.51
C SER A 115 -5.83 -10.30 17.93
N ILE A 116 -6.20 -11.15 18.91
CA ILE A 116 -5.68 -11.08 20.28
C ILE A 116 -4.16 -11.32 20.30
N LEU A 117 -3.68 -12.32 19.58
CA LEU A 117 -2.25 -12.60 19.46
C LEU A 117 -1.50 -11.41 18.84
N TRP A 118 -2.04 -10.81 17.78
CA TRP A 118 -1.50 -9.59 17.18
C TRP A 118 -1.43 -8.42 18.16
N GLY A 119 -2.46 -8.26 19.02
CA GLY A 119 -2.47 -7.26 20.07
C GLY A 119 -1.31 -7.45 21.08
N LEU A 120 -1.10 -8.69 21.55
CA LEU A 120 -0.02 -9.02 22.49
C LEU A 120 1.36 -8.83 21.84
N LEU A 121 1.54 -9.32 20.62
CA LEU A 121 2.79 -9.15 19.87
C LEU A 121 3.09 -7.68 19.60
N GLY A 122 2.06 -6.88 19.32
CA GLY A 122 2.21 -5.44 19.10
C GLY A 122 2.64 -4.67 20.34
N VAL A 123 2.09 -5.03 21.50
CA VAL A 123 2.57 -4.47 22.79
C VAL A 123 4.04 -4.82 23.01
N ALA A 124 4.41 -6.08 22.83
CA ALA A 124 5.80 -6.52 22.99
C ALA A 124 6.73 -5.82 21.98
N ALA A 125 6.29 -5.71 20.71
CA ALA A 125 7.05 -5.04 19.66
C ALA A 125 7.30 -3.56 19.98
N ALA A 126 6.26 -2.82 20.38
CA ALA A 126 6.37 -1.39 20.62
C ALA A 126 7.12 -1.06 21.92
N MET A 127 6.89 -1.82 23.01
CA MET A 127 7.45 -1.49 24.32
C MET A 127 8.88 -2.00 24.52
N TRP A 128 9.23 -3.14 23.94
CA TRP A 128 10.53 -3.78 24.19
C TRP A 128 11.38 -3.98 22.93
N VAL A 129 10.78 -4.50 21.86
CA VAL A 129 11.56 -4.88 20.67
C VAL A 129 11.99 -3.65 19.88
N ALA A 130 11.10 -2.68 19.62
CA ALA A 130 11.43 -1.47 18.88
C ALA A 130 12.52 -0.62 19.56
N PRO A 131 12.46 -0.30 20.87
CA PRO A 131 13.53 0.43 21.54
C PRO A 131 14.88 -0.28 21.45
N LEU A 132 14.89 -1.60 21.65
CA LEU A 132 16.10 -2.41 21.55
C LEU A 132 16.70 -2.35 20.13
N LEU A 133 15.87 -2.53 19.10
CA LEU A 133 16.31 -2.50 17.71
C LEU A 133 16.78 -1.11 17.28
N LEU A 134 16.15 -0.05 17.73
CA LEU A 134 16.55 1.33 17.45
C LEU A 134 17.86 1.69 18.16
N THR A 135 18.06 1.21 19.38
CA THR A 135 19.34 1.35 20.09
C THR A 135 20.45 0.63 19.34
N ALA A 136 20.22 -0.63 18.94
CA ALA A 136 21.17 -1.39 18.14
C ALA A 136 21.50 -0.70 16.80
N PHE A 137 20.48 -0.12 16.14
CA PHE A 137 20.66 0.68 14.93
C PHE A 137 21.51 1.92 15.20
N GLY A 138 21.33 2.59 16.33
CA GLY A 138 22.11 3.78 16.75
C GLY A 138 23.59 3.48 16.96
N LEU A 139 23.94 2.28 17.42
CA LEU A 139 25.33 1.88 17.68
C LEU A 139 26.14 1.64 16.40
N MET A 140 25.49 1.44 15.25
CA MET A 140 26.18 1.22 13.97
C MET A 140 26.67 2.54 13.35
N PRO A 141 27.85 2.57 12.70
CA PRO A 141 28.29 3.72 11.90
C PRO A 141 27.28 4.09 10.82
N ALA A 142 27.12 5.40 10.53
CA ALA A 142 26.11 5.90 9.60
C ALA A 142 26.21 5.28 8.20
N LEU A 143 27.42 5.17 7.65
CA LEU A 143 27.66 4.55 6.34
C LEU A 143 27.21 3.07 6.33
N LEU A 144 27.54 2.31 7.37
CA LEU A 144 27.18 0.90 7.47
C LEU A 144 25.65 0.71 7.50
N ARG A 145 24.95 1.56 8.25
CA ARG A 145 23.46 1.56 8.31
C ARG A 145 22.85 1.75 6.93
N GLN A 146 23.34 2.75 6.18
CA GLN A 146 22.84 3.07 4.84
C GLN A 146 23.12 1.91 3.87
N VAL A 147 24.34 1.39 3.85
CA VAL A 147 24.70 0.26 2.99
C VAL A 147 23.85 -0.97 3.27
N ILE A 148 23.69 -1.36 4.54
CA ILE A 148 22.86 -2.50 4.91
C ILE A 148 21.43 -2.32 4.42
N ILE A 149 20.81 -1.16 4.67
CA ILE A 149 19.43 -0.91 4.27
C ILE A 149 19.26 -0.97 2.76
N TRP A 150 20.15 -0.33 1.98
CA TRP A 150 20.05 -0.36 0.52
C TRP A 150 20.29 -1.75 -0.07
N VAL A 151 21.19 -2.54 0.52
CA VAL A 151 21.38 -3.95 0.15
C VAL A 151 20.12 -4.76 0.41
N LEU A 152 19.51 -4.61 1.61
CA LEU A 152 18.26 -5.30 1.95
C LEU A 152 17.09 -4.87 1.04
N VAL A 153 16.97 -3.59 0.73
CA VAL A 153 15.97 -3.08 -0.22
C VAL A 153 16.20 -3.69 -1.62
N GLY A 154 17.44 -3.73 -2.09
CA GLY A 154 17.78 -4.36 -3.37
C GLY A 154 17.43 -5.86 -3.41
N LEU A 155 17.75 -6.60 -2.35
CA LEU A 155 17.42 -8.02 -2.23
C LEU A 155 15.90 -8.24 -2.20
N LEU A 156 15.16 -7.42 -1.43
CA LEU A 156 13.71 -7.49 -1.37
C LEU A 156 13.07 -7.16 -2.74
N ALA A 157 13.59 -6.17 -3.45
CA ALA A 157 13.10 -5.81 -4.78
C ALA A 157 13.33 -6.93 -5.78
N LEU A 158 14.50 -7.55 -5.80
CA LEU A 158 14.81 -8.69 -6.67
C LEU A 158 13.91 -9.89 -6.38
N ASP A 159 13.72 -10.22 -5.09
CA ASP A 159 12.85 -11.31 -4.66
C ASP A 159 11.38 -11.01 -5.00
N GLY A 160 10.93 -9.78 -4.78
CA GLY A 160 9.60 -9.31 -5.15
C GLY A 160 9.33 -9.42 -6.65
N ILE A 161 10.29 -8.99 -7.49
CA ILE A 161 10.20 -9.13 -8.95
C ILE A 161 10.12 -10.61 -9.33
N GLY A 162 11.00 -11.47 -8.79
CA GLY A 162 10.99 -12.90 -9.04
C GLY A 162 9.65 -13.55 -8.66
N THR A 163 9.11 -13.18 -7.51
CA THR A 163 7.80 -13.65 -7.02
C THR A 163 6.67 -13.18 -7.94
N LEU A 164 6.64 -11.89 -8.33
CA LEU A 164 5.63 -11.34 -9.23
C LEU A 164 5.67 -12.00 -10.62
N LEU A 165 6.86 -12.24 -11.17
CA LEU A 165 7.02 -12.94 -12.43
C LEU A 165 6.54 -14.39 -12.37
N THR A 166 6.79 -15.07 -11.24
CA THR A 166 6.28 -16.42 -10.99
C THR A 166 4.75 -16.41 -10.93
N LEU A 167 4.16 -15.49 -10.17
CA LEU A 167 2.71 -15.31 -10.05
C LEU A 167 2.07 -14.89 -11.40
N ALA A 168 2.79 -14.15 -12.22
CA ALA A 168 2.34 -13.79 -13.57
C ALA A 168 2.39 -14.97 -14.56
N GLY A 169 2.95 -16.11 -14.16
CA GLY A 169 3.03 -17.31 -15.01
C GLY A 169 4.02 -17.16 -16.17
N VAL A 170 5.02 -16.30 -16.05
CA VAL A 170 6.01 -16.02 -17.11
C VAL A 170 6.73 -17.30 -17.52
N ARG A 171 6.97 -18.22 -16.60
CA ARG A 171 7.58 -19.51 -16.88
C ARG A 171 6.79 -20.37 -17.90
N HIS A 172 5.47 -20.30 -17.87
CA HIS A 172 4.60 -21.08 -18.75
C HIS A 172 4.43 -20.48 -20.15
N VAL A 173 4.88 -19.23 -20.35
CA VAL A 173 4.85 -18.51 -21.64
C VAL A 173 6.21 -18.54 -22.34
N ALA A 174 7.30 -18.67 -21.59
CA ALA A 174 8.66 -18.61 -22.09
C ALA A 174 9.11 -19.76 -23.04
N PRO A 175 8.57 -21.03 -22.97
CA PRO A 175 8.94 -22.08 -23.91
C PRO A 175 8.60 -21.83 -25.36
N GLN A 176 7.69 -20.89 -25.64
CA GLN A 176 7.31 -20.53 -27.02
C GLN A 176 8.29 -19.54 -27.69
N ALA A 177 9.32 -19.09 -26.99
CA ALA A 177 10.33 -18.16 -27.48
C ALA A 177 11.67 -18.85 -27.85
N GLU A 178 11.67 -20.14 -28.09
CA GLU A 178 12.88 -20.96 -28.31
C GLU A 178 13.61 -20.74 -29.67
N ASP A 179 13.15 -19.78 -30.49
CA ASP A 179 13.71 -19.51 -31.83
C ASP A 179 14.67 -18.31 -31.92
N VAL A 180 15.24 -17.81 -30.80
CA VAL A 180 16.19 -16.69 -30.87
C VAL A 180 17.62 -17.10 -30.50
N HIS A 181 18.43 -17.19 -31.53
CA HIS A 181 19.87 -17.41 -31.55
C HIS A 181 20.65 -16.38 -30.69
N HIS A 182 21.18 -16.79 -29.51
CA HIS A 182 22.48 -16.29 -28.97
C HIS A 182 22.86 -17.05 -27.68
N ARG A 183 24.06 -17.62 -27.63
CA ARG A 183 24.57 -18.45 -26.49
C ARG A 183 24.59 -17.75 -25.12
N LEU A 184 24.83 -16.44 -25.07
CA LEU A 184 24.82 -15.68 -23.81
C LEU A 184 23.40 -15.42 -23.27
N THR A 185 22.44 -15.16 -24.16
CA THR A 185 21.03 -15.00 -23.83
C THR A 185 20.45 -16.28 -23.25
N ASN A 186 20.92 -17.46 -23.72
CA ASN A 186 20.47 -18.76 -23.22
C ASN A 186 20.89 -19.04 -21.76
N ILE A 187 22.06 -18.59 -21.32
CA ILE A 187 22.51 -18.77 -19.95
C ILE A 187 21.68 -17.89 -18.97
N THR A 188 21.50 -16.63 -19.31
CA THR A 188 20.69 -15.70 -18.51
C THR A 188 19.22 -16.14 -18.47
N LEU A 189 18.67 -16.59 -19.60
CA LEU A 189 17.32 -17.12 -19.67
C LEU A 189 17.15 -18.41 -18.85
N ARG A 190 18.12 -19.35 -18.94
CA ARG A 190 18.14 -20.59 -18.16
C ARG A 190 18.26 -20.32 -16.67
N MET A 191 19.10 -19.39 -16.25
CA MET A 191 19.19 -18.96 -14.85
C MET A 191 17.87 -18.33 -14.36
N GLY A 192 17.29 -17.44 -15.15
CA GLY A 192 15.98 -16.83 -14.84
C GLY A 192 14.87 -17.88 -14.69
N LEU A 193 14.76 -18.80 -15.64
CA LEU A 193 13.79 -19.90 -15.58
C LEU A 193 14.03 -20.86 -14.42
N TRP A 194 15.30 -21.12 -14.07
CA TRP A 194 15.65 -21.95 -12.91
C TRP A 194 15.24 -21.26 -11.60
N ILE A 195 15.49 -19.95 -11.46
CA ILE A 195 15.06 -19.15 -10.28
C ILE A 195 13.55 -19.19 -10.15
N LEU A 196 12.81 -18.94 -11.25
CA LEU A 196 11.35 -19.00 -11.26
C LEU A 196 10.82 -20.40 -10.90
N ALA A 197 11.45 -21.47 -11.43
CA ALA A 197 11.10 -22.85 -11.10
C ALA A 197 11.32 -23.17 -9.63
N ARG A 198 12.42 -22.68 -9.05
CA ARG A 198 12.74 -22.89 -7.63
C ARG A 198 11.74 -22.13 -6.74
N THR A 199 11.43 -20.88 -7.09
CA THR A 199 10.43 -20.06 -6.38
C THR A 199 9.05 -20.71 -6.43
N GLU A 200 8.58 -21.12 -7.59
CA GLU A 200 7.29 -21.82 -7.77
C GLU A 200 7.23 -23.10 -6.95
N SER A 201 8.26 -23.95 -7.03
CA SER A 201 8.33 -25.22 -6.29
C SER A 201 8.33 -25.01 -4.77
N ARG A 202 8.96 -23.94 -4.30
CA ARG A 202 8.93 -23.53 -2.89
C ARG A 202 7.53 -23.08 -2.47
N MET A 203 6.91 -22.20 -3.26
CA MET A 203 5.57 -21.69 -2.99
C MET A 203 4.53 -22.83 -2.95
N MET A 204 4.59 -23.77 -3.90
CA MET A 204 3.70 -24.94 -3.93
C MET A 204 3.88 -25.87 -2.72
N ARG A 205 5.12 -26.00 -2.20
CA ARG A 205 5.37 -26.80 -0.99
C ARG A 205 4.86 -26.11 0.28
N ALA A 206 5.06 -24.79 0.36
CA ALA A 206 4.60 -23.98 1.50
C ALA A 206 3.07 -23.84 1.54
N TYR A 207 2.45 -23.78 0.37
CA TYR A 207 1.01 -23.51 0.19
C TYR A 207 0.42 -24.46 -0.87
N PRO A 208 0.15 -25.74 -0.52
CA PRO A 208 -0.35 -26.74 -1.48
C PRO A 208 -1.70 -26.40 -2.11
N GLN A 209 -2.46 -25.50 -1.48
CA GLN A 209 -3.76 -25.05 -1.98
C GLN A 209 -3.64 -23.94 -3.04
N ALA A 210 -2.46 -23.34 -3.21
CA ALA A 210 -2.18 -22.33 -4.20
C ALA A 210 -1.93 -22.99 -5.56
N ASP A 211 -2.97 -23.17 -6.38
CA ASP A 211 -2.86 -23.70 -7.74
C ASP A 211 -2.33 -22.61 -8.68
N LEU A 212 -1.00 -22.48 -8.75
CA LEU A 212 -0.31 -21.53 -9.62
C LEU A 212 -0.35 -21.92 -11.11
N THR A 213 -0.78 -23.14 -11.43
CA THR A 213 -0.81 -23.67 -12.80
C THR A 213 -2.12 -23.37 -13.54
N ARG A 214 -3.19 -23.05 -12.82
CA ARG A 214 -4.56 -22.92 -13.35
C ARG A 214 -4.89 -21.52 -13.86
N ARG A 215 -4.00 -20.89 -14.63
CA ARG A 215 -4.29 -19.61 -15.31
C ARG A 215 -4.64 -19.80 -16.80
N LYS A 216 -5.72 -20.51 -17.12
CA LYS A 216 -6.50 -20.15 -18.28
C LYS A 216 -7.51 -19.07 -17.86
N LYS A 217 -7.08 -17.81 -17.86
CA LYS A 217 -8.00 -16.70 -17.85
C LYS A 217 -8.81 -16.82 -19.16
N GLU A 218 -10.06 -17.21 -19.06
CA GLU A 218 -11.00 -16.96 -20.16
C GLU A 218 -10.90 -15.48 -20.50
N LYS A 219 -10.50 -15.18 -21.74
CA LYS A 219 -10.40 -13.79 -22.21
C LYS A 219 -11.82 -13.25 -22.24
N SER A 220 -12.24 -12.58 -21.17
CA SER A 220 -13.52 -11.89 -21.17
C SER A 220 -13.63 -11.02 -22.42
N ALA A 221 -14.73 -11.14 -23.14
CA ALA A 221 -15.02 -10.29 -24.29
C ALA A 221 -15.22 -8.83 -23.86
N THR A 222 -15.65 -8.62 -22.62
CA THR A 222 -15.94 -7.31 -22.04
C THR A 222 -14.67 -6.59 -21.61
N PHE A 223 -14.60 -5.27 -21.88
CA PHE A 223 -13.54 -4.42 -21.36
C PHE A 223 -13.69 -4.26 -19.85
N ALA A 224 -12.58 -4.35 -19.13
CA ALA A 224 -12.48 -4.08 -17.68
C ALA A 224 -13.56 -4.78 -16.81
N PRO A 225 -13.78 -6.10 -16.90
CA PRO A 225 -14.79 -6.81 -16.11
C PRO A 225 -14.45 -6.83 -14.62
N GLY A 226 -15.49 -6.78 -13.78
CA GLY A 226 -15.33 -6.90 -12.33
C GLY A 226 -14.43 -5.82 -11.72
N ALA A 227 -13.50 -6.18 -10.82
CA ALA A 227 -12.48 -5.30 -10.28
C ALA A 227 -11.11 -5.56 -10.94
N SER A 228 -11.08 -5.57 -12.28
CA SER A 228 -9.85 -5.73 -13.06
C SER A 228 -8.94 -4.51 -12.98
N PHE A 229 -7.66 -4.68 -13.35
CA PHE A 229 -6.67 -3.60 -13.33
C PHE A 229 -7.14 -2.35 -14.09
N TYR A 230 -7.66 -2.51 -15.33
CA TYR A 230 -8.14 -1.37 -16.12
C TYR A 230 -9.30 -0.64 -15.44
N LYS A 231 -10.24 -1.37 -14.82
CA LYS A 231 -11.33 -0.73 -14.08
C LYS A 231 -10.80 0.02 -12.87
N LEU A 232 -9.95 -0.59 -12.07
CA LEU A 232 -9.38 0.05 -10.88
C LEU A 232 -8.58 1.30 -11.23
N PHE A 233 -7.81 1.26 -12.33
CA PHE A 233 -7.09 2.44 -12.79
C PHE A 233 -8.03 3.55 -13.27
N LEU A 234 -9.07 3.23 -14.05
CA LEU A 234 -10.05 4.21 -14.49
C LEU A 234 -10.81 4.82 -13.30
N LEU A 235 -11.14 4.01 -12.29
CA LEU A 235 -11.74 4.50 -11.05
C LEU A 235 -10.78 5.39 -10.26
N PHE A 236 -9.49 5.04 -10.21
CA PHE A 236 -8.45 5.89 -9.66
C PHE A 236 -8.40 7.24 -10.38
N PHE A 237 -8.34 7.25 -11.70
CA PHE A 237 -8.27 8.47 -12.51
C PHE A 237 -9.50 9.36 -12.32
N ILE A 238 -10.70 8.78 -12.45
CA ILE A 238 -11.98 9.49 -12.26
C ILE A 238 -12.10 9.96 -10.80
N GLY A 239 -11.74 9.12 -9.84
CA GLY A 239 -11.77 9.46 -8.42
C GLY A 239 -10.79 10.56 -8.05
N SER A 240 -9.60 10.58 -8.67
CA SER A 240 -8.63 11.67 -8.48
C SER A 240 -9.17 13.00 -8.96
N PHE A 241 -9.79 13.02 -10.15
CA PHE A 241 -10.36 14.21 -10.74
C PHE A 241 -11.59 14.74 -9.99
N LEU A 242 -12.56 13.86 -9.75
CA LEU A 242 -13.80 14.24 -9.06
C LEU A 242 -13.54 14.54 -7.58
N GLY A 243 -12.63 13.82 -6.94
CA GLY A 243 -12.28 14.05 -5.54
C GLY A 243 -11.67 15.43 -5.31
N ASP A 244 -10.79 15.90 -6.19
CA ASP A 244 -10.25 17.26 -6.11
C ASP A 244 -11.36 18.32 -6.25
N ILE A 245 -12.26 18.15 -7.21
CA ILE A 245 -13.40 19.07 -7.40
C ILE A 245 -14.29 19.10 -6.16
N VAL A 246 -14.67 17.94 -5.64
CA VAL A 246 -15.54 17.84 -4.45
C VAL A 246 -14.88 18.48 -3.24
N GLU A 247 -13.60 18.22 -3.02
CA GLU A 247 -12.85 18.78 -1.89
C GLU A 247 -12.65 20.29 -2.03
N THR A 248 -12.41 20.79 -3.25
CA THR A 248 -12.31 22.22 -3.54
C THR A 248 -13.63 22.93 -3.25
N ILE A 249 -14.78 22.35 -3.67
CA ILE A 249 -16.11 22.88 -3.35
C ILE A 249 -16.37 22.83 -1.84
N PHE A 250 -16.01 21.71 -1.17
CA PHE A 250 -16.14 21.59 0.28
C PHE A 250 -15.35 22.67 1.03
N CYS A 251 -14.11 22.95 0.61
CA CYS A 251 -13.31 24.04 1.18
C CYS A 251 -14.00 25.40 0.99
N LYS A 252 -14.58 25.67 -0.18
CA LYS A 252 -15.35 26.89 -0.41
C LYS A 252 -16.54 27.04 0.53
N LEU A 253 -17.29 25.95 0.75
CA LEU A 253 -18.48 25.96 1.59
C LEU A 253 -18.14 26.09 3.09
N THR A 254 -17.03 25.47 3.53
CA THR A 254 -16.65 25.42 4.95
C THR A 254 -15.72 26.56 5.39
N MET A 255 -14.81 26.99 4.52
CA MET A 255 -13.79 28.00 4.83
C MET A 255 -14.05 29.36 4.11
N GLY A 256 -15.00 29.40 3.17
CA GLY A 256 -15.30 30.61 2.41
C GLY A 256 -14.32 30.92 1.26
N GLU A 257 -13.26 30.13 1.07
CA GLU A 257 -12.20 30.38 0.09
C GLU A 257 -12.09 29.28 -0.95
N TRP A 258 -11.83 29.68 -2.21
CA TRP A 258 -11.45 28.71 -3.26
C TRP A 258 -9.98 28.35 -3.09
N MET A 259 -9.70 27.08 -2.89
CA MET A 259 -8.37 26.60 -2.63
C MET A 259 -8.14 25.28 -3.39
N SER A 260 -7.03 25.17 -4.11
CA SER A 260 -6.65 23.92 -4.75
C SER A 260 -6.45 22.80 -3.71
N ARG A 261 -6.94 21.62 -4.04
CA ARG A 261 -6.74 20.39 -3.26
C ARG A 261 -6.01 19.33 -4.09
N SER A 262 -5.45 19.75 -5.23
CA SER A 262 -4.68 18.89 -6.11
C SER A 262 -3.43 18.34 -5.42
N SER A 263 -3.15 17.07 -5.66
CA SER A 263 -1.89 16.42 -5.29
C SER A 263 -0.83 16.56 -6.38
N LEU A 264 -1.23 16.97 -7.60
CA LEU A 264 -0.37 17.00 -8.78
C LEU A 264 -0.26 18.43 -9.34
N VAL A 265 0.87 18.70 -10.00
CA VAL A 265 1.13 20.03 -10.59
C VAL A 265 0.36 20.24 -11.88
N TRP A 266 -0.03 19.18 -12.60
CA TRP A 266 -0.79 19.29 -13.82
C TRP A 266 -2.23 18.80 -13.64
N GLY A 267 -3.15 19.72 -13.63
CA GLY A 267 -4.58 19.42 -13.53
C GLY A 267 -5.11 19.23 -12.11
N PRO A 268 -6.43 19.15 -11.98
CA PRO A 268 -7.10 19.01 -10.69
C PRO A 268 -7.20 17.53 -10.30
N PHE A 269 -6.12 16.94 -9.82
CA PHE A 269 -6.07 15.51 -9.44
C PHE A 269 -5.66 15.33 -8.00
N SER A 270 -6.55 14.82 -7.16
CA SER A 270 -6.24 14.36 -5.81
C SER A 270 -5.90 12.87 -5.83
N VAL A 271 -4.60 12.55 -5.79
CA VAL A 271 -4.12 11.15 -5.74
C VAL A 271 -4.71 10.42 -4.54
N VAL A 272 -4.89 11.10 -3.41
CA VAL A 272 -5.46 10.53 -2.18
C VAL A 272 -6.88 10.03 -2.43
N TRP A 273 -7.75 10.83 -3.06
CA TRP A 273 -9.11 10.43 -3.39
C TRP A 273 -9.17 9.30 -4.42
N GLY A 274 -8.33 9.38 -5.45
CA GLY A 274 -8.26 8.33 -6.47
C GLY A 274 -7.82 6.99 -5.91
N MET A 275 -6.77 6.98 -5.10
CA MET A 275 -6.28 5.78 -4.42
C MET A 275 -7.29 5.24 -3.42
N ALA A 276 -7.96 6.11 -2.64
CA ALA A 276 -9.02 5.70 -1.73
C ALA A 276 -10.12 4.95 -2.47
N LEU A 277 -10.59 5.50 -3.60
CA LEU A 277 -11.65 4.90 -4.40
C LEU A 277 -11.26 3.57 -5.02
N ALA A 278 -10.05 3.49 -5.60
CA ALA A 278 -9.52 2.27 -6.19
C ALA A 278 -9.30 1.18 -5.13
N LEU A 279 -8.69 1.52 -3.99
CA LEU A 279 -8.44 0.57 -2.89
C LEU A 279 -9.74 0.13 -2.21
N CYS A 280 -10.67 1.05 -1.94
CA CYS A 280 -11.98 0.73 -1.41
C CYS A 280 -12.70 -0.26 -2.34
N THR A 281 -12.68 0.00 -3.66
CA THR A 281 -13.26 -0.92 -4.65
C THR A 281 -12.52 -2.25 -4.65
N LEU A 282 -11.18 -2.23 -4.65
CA LEU A 282 -10.37 -3.45 -4.66
C LEU A 282 -10.68 -4.34 -3.45
N LEU A 283 -10.71 -3.78 -2.26
CA LEU A 283 -10.85 -4.53 -1.01
C LEU A 283 -12.31 -4.95 -0.75
N MET A 284 -13.26 -4.04 -1.03
CA MET A 284 -14.66 -4.24 -0.70
C MET A 284 -15.53 -4.76 -1.86
N TYR A 285 -14.97 -4.99 -3.07
CA TYR A 285 -15.75 -5.44 -4.22
C TYR A 285 -16.57 -6.71 -3.96
N ARG A 286 -16.02 -7.66 -3.21
CA ARG A 286 -16.73 -8.91 -2.83
C ARG A 286 -17.90 -8.67 -1.91
N TYR A 287 -17.91 -7.55 -1.21
CA TYR A 287 -18.89 -7.17 -0.20
C TYR A 287 -19.84 -6.05 -0.68
N LYS A 288 -19.75 -5.65 -1.94
CA LYS A 288 -20.55 -4.55 -2.53
C LYS A 288 -22.05 -4.70 -2.33
N ASP A 289 -22.52 -5.95 -2.22
CA ASP A 289 -23.95 -6.30 -2.05
C ASP A 289 -24.36 -6.45 -0.57
N LYS A 290 -23.44 -6.30 0.39
CA LYS A 290 -23.72 -6.30 1.82
C LYS A 290 -24.61 -5.12 2.23
N THR A 291 -25.15 -5.17 3.44
CA THR A 291 -26.02 -4.10 3.98
C THR A 291 -25.30 -2.77 4.07
N ALA A 292 -26.04 -1.66 4.01
CA ALA A 292 -25.49 -0.31 4.15
C ALA A 292 -24.73 -0.14 5.49
N GLY A 293 -25.27 -0.71 6.59
CA GLY A 293 -24.60 -0.67 7.90
C GLY A 293 -23.24 -1.38 7.89
N TRP A 294 -23.14 -2.53 7.24
CA TRP A 294 -21.86 -3.24 7.10
C TRP A 294 -20.85 -2.42 6.28
N LEU A 295 -21.28 -1.88 5.14
CA LEU A 295 -20.44 -1.02 4.29
C LEU A 295 -20.01 0.24 5.01
N PHE A 296 -20.87 0.82 5.85
CA PHE A 296 -20.57 1.98 6.67
C PHE A 296 -19.44 1.67 7.67
N VAL A 297 -19.59 0.61 8.48
CA VAL A 297 -18.57 0.23 9.48
C VAL A 297 -17.24 -0.10 8.80
N ALA A 298 -17.27 -0.92 7.76
CA ALA A 298 -16.05 -1.28 7.02
C ALA A 298 -15.41 -0.05 6.37
N GLY A 299 -16.19 0.84 5.77
CA GLY A 299 -15.73 2.09 5.17
C GLY A 299 -15.13 3.05 6.21
N THR A 300 -15.76 3.17 7.38
CA THR A 300 -15.24 3.98 8.50
C THR A 300 -13.86 3.51 8.94
N LEU A 301 -13.68 2.22 9.15
CA LEU A 301 -12.40 1.64 9.60
C LEU A 301 -11.32 1.72 8.52
N LEU A 302 -11.66 1.31 7.30
CA LEU A 302 -10.70 1.32 6.17
C LEU A 302 -10.33 2.74 5.76
N GLY A 303 -11.31 3.65 5.71
CA GLY A 303 -11.08 5.04 5.34
C GLY A 303 -10.24 5.79 6.37
N GLY A 304 -10.54 5.62 7.65
CA GLY A 304 -9.74 6.22 8.73
C GLY A 304 -8.29 5.68 8.75
N GLY A 305 -8.12 4.37 8.59
CA GLY A 305 -6.79 3.74 8.48
C GLY A 305 -6.03 4.23 7.24
N TYR A 306 -6.70 4.37 6.11
CA TYR A 306 -6.13 4.91 4.88
C TYR A 306 -5.68 6.37 5.05
N GLU A 307 -6.52 7.23 5.63
CA GLU A 307 -6.20 8.64 5.87
C GLU A 307 -5.00 8.80 6.81
N TYR A 308 -4.96 8.04 7.89
CA TYR A 308 -3.82 7.99 8.79
C TYR A 308 -2.54 7.58 8.06
N LEU A 309 -2.60 6.50 7.28
CA LEU A 309 -1.46 6.02 6.49
C LEU A 309 -0.96 7.06 5.48
N CYS A 310 -1.86 7.74 4.78
CA CYS A 310 -1.51 8.81 3.84
C CYS A 310 -0.78 9.97 4.54
N SER A 311 -1.25 10.38 5.73
CA SER A 311 -0.58 11.41 6.52
C SER A 311 0.83 11.01 6.94
N VAL A 312 1.01 9.77 7.41
CA VAL A 312 2.33 9.25 7.78
C VAL A 312 3.26 9.18 6.57
N LEU A 313 2.78 8.63 5.46
CA LEU A 313 3.59 8.51 4.24
C LEU A 313 3.99 9.88 3.68
N SER A 314 3.08 10.86 3.68
CA SER A 314 3.41 12.20 3.20
C SER A 314 4.49 12.88 4.05
N GLU A 315 4.44 12.72 5.36
CA GLU A 315 5.48 13.26 6.25
C GLU A 315 6.82 12.54 6.07
N LEU A 316 6.81 11.20 5.89
CA LEU A 316 8.02 10.42 5.66
C LEU A 316 8.71 10.74 4.32
N VAL A 317 7.92 10.94 3.27
CA VAL A 317 8.45 11.14 1.91
C VAL A 317 8.80 12.60 1.65
N PHE A 318 7.94 13.51 2.10
CA PHE A 318 8.06 14.95 1.79
C PHE A 318 8.45 15.82 2.99
N GLY A 319 8.58 15.25 4.20
CA GLY A 319 8.81 16.02 5.44
C GLY A 319 7.65 16.96 5.78
N ALA A 320 6.45 16.71 5.23
CA ALA A 320 5.33 17.64 5.31
C ALA A 320 3.99 16.94 5.53
N VAL A 321 3.05 17.64 6.16
CA VAL A 321 1.66 17.23 6.28
C VAL A 321 0.76 18.19 5.50
N PHE A 322 -0.29 17.66 4.90
CA PHE A 322 -1.24 18.43 4.07
C PHE A 322 -2.55 18.76 4.80
N TRP A 323 -2.78 18.13 5.97
CA TRP A 323 -3.91 18.41 6.87
C TRP A 323 -3.49 18.18 8.33
N ASP A 324 -4.23 18.77 9.25
CA ASP A 324 -3.97 18.68 10.69
C ASP A 324 -5.30 18.82 11.45
N TYR A 325 -5.68 17.75 12.15
CA TYR A 325 -6.90 17.66 12.97
C TYR A 325 -6.64 17.78 14.47
N SER A 326 -5.45 18.21 14.88
CA SER A 326 -5.07 18.31 16.31
C SER A 326 -6.03 19.18 17.15
N HIS A 327 -6.71 20.14 16.50
CA HIS A 327 -7.67 21.05 17.11
C HIS A 327 -9.10 20.46 17.20
N ILE A 328 -9.37 19.28 16.64
CA ILE A 328 -10.69 18.63 16.64
C ILE A 328 -10.69 17.49 17.65
N PRO A 329 -11.72 17.38 18.54
CA PRO A 329 -11.83 16.25 19.48
C PRO A 329 -11.84 14.89 18.78
N PHE A 330 -11.39 13.87 19.48
CA PHE A 330 -11.31 12.48 18.98
C PHE A 330 -10.40 12.33 17.75
N ASN A 331 -9.32 13.10 17.68
CA ASN A 331 -8.27 12.91 16.68
C ASN A 331 -7.21 11.92 17.19
N LEU A 332 -6.49 11.31 16.26
CA LEU A 332 -5.35 10.44 16.52
C LEU A 332 -4.09 11.11 15.93
N GLY A 333 -3.28 11.74 16.83
CA GLY A 333 -2.06 12.43 16.43
C GLY A 333 -2.26 13.59 15.45
N GLY A 334 -3.45 14.20 15.39
CA GLY A 334 -3.80 15.20 14.39
C GLY A 334 -3.93 14.68 12.96
N ARG A 335 -3.70 13.37 12.73
CA ARG A 335 -3.63 12.77 11.38
C ARG A 335 -4.97 12.28 10.87
N VAL A 336 -5.82 11.80 11.76
CA VAL A 336 -7.18 11.31 11.47
C VAL A 336 -8.11 11.71 12.61
N ASN A 337 -9.38 11.88 12.30
CA ASN A 337 -10.41 12.25 13.26
C ASN A 337 -11.64 11.36 13.11
N LEU A 338 -12.29 11.00 14.21
CA LEU A 338 -13.44 10.09 14.23
C LEU A 338 -14.61 10.59 13.37
N LEU A 339 -14.87 11.91 13.35
CA LEU A 339 -15.93 12.49 12.53
C LEU A 339 -15.65 12.24 11.03
N TYR A 340 -14.40 12.45 10.59
CA TYR A 340 -14.01 12.20 9.19
C TYR A 340 -13.99 10.71 8.87
N CYS A 341 -13.67 9.84 9.84
CA CYS A 341 -13.83 8.39 9.66
C CYS A 341 -15.29 8.03 9.33
N PHE A 342 -16.28 8.66 9.97
CA PHE A 342 -17.69 8.46 9.64
C PHE A 342 -18.03 8.96 8.23
N PHE A 343 -17.44 10.07 7.77
CA PHE A 343 -17.62 10.51 6.38
C PHE A 343 -17.08 9.48 5.39
N TRP A 344 -15.95 8.83 5.66
CA TRP A 344 -15.46 7.70 4.88
C TRP A 344 -16.46 6.53 4.86
N GLY A 345 -17.12 6.25 5.98
CA GLY A 345 -18.19 5.25 6.06
C GLY A 345 -19.37 5.59 5.15
N PHE A 346 -19.87 6.82 5.21
CA PHE A 346 -20.93 7.29 4.31
C PHE A 346 -20.50 7.29 2.85
N ALA A 347 -19.26 7.70 2.56
CA ALA A 347 -18.71 7.67 1.21
C ALA A 347 -18.67 6.24 0.66
N ALA A 348 -18.29 5.24 1.46
CA ALA A 348 -18.29 3.84 1.05
C ALA A 348 -19.71 3.33 0.74
N VAL A 349 -20.71 3.68 1.55
CA VAL A 349 -22.12 3.33 1.28
C VAL A 349 -22.59 3.98 -0.02
N ALA A 350 -22.38 5.28 -0.18
CA ALA A 350 -22.76 6.02 -1.39
C ALA A 350 -22.05 5.45 -2.63
N TRP A 351 -20.77 5.11 -2.48
CA TRP A 351 -19.99 4.51 -3.55
C TRP A 351 -20.61 3.21 -4.05
N PHE A 352 -20.79 2.21 -3.17
CA PHE A 352 -21.26 0.89 -3.59
C PHE A 352 -22.75 0.81 -3.91
N LYS A 353 -23.57 1.68 -3.33
CA LYS A 353 -25.03 1.64 -3.54
C LYS A 353 -25.52 2.59 -4.63
N ILE A 354 -24.78 3.68 -4.89
CA ILE A 354 -25.24 4.72 -5.81
C ILE A 354 -24.30 4.85 -7.02
N PHE A 355 -22.99 5.10 -6.80
CA PHE A 355 -22.09 5.52 -7.87
C PHE A 355 -21.41 4.37 -8.61
N PHE A 356 -20.93 3.36 -7.90
CA PHE A 356 -20.18 2.24 -8.50
C PHE A 356 -21.00 1.43 -9.53
N PRO A 357 -22.27 1.04 -9.28
CA PRO A 357 -23.01 0.22 -10.22
C PRO A 357 -23.15 0.85 -11.62
N PRO A 358 -23.66 2.09 -11.77
CA PRO A 358 -23.78 2.71 -13.08
C PRO A 358 -22.43 3.01 -13.75
N LEU A 359 -21.43 3.47 -12.96
CA LEU A 359 -20.10 3.76 -13.49
C LEU A 359 -19.39 2.49 -13.98
N SER A 360 -19.47 1.39 -13.21
CA SER A 360 -18.94 0.09 -13.60
C SER A 360 -19.57 -0.41 -14.90
N ALA A 361 -20.90 -0.31 -14.99
CA ALA A 361 -21.64 -0.72 -16.19
C ALA A 361 -21.27 0.16 -17.41
N TRP A 362 -21.04 1.45 -17.21
CA TRP A 362 -20.60 2.36 -18.28
C TRP A 362 -19.18 1.98 -18.77
N ILE A 363 -18.23 1.76 -17.85
CA ILE A 363 -16.86 1.35 -18.21
C ILE A 363 -16.87 0.02 -18.98
N GLU A 364 -17.69 -0.94 -18.57
CA GLU A 364 -17.78 -2.27 -19.23
C GLU A 364 -18.35 -2.23 -20.65
N LYS A 365 -19.13 -1.19 -20.98
CA LYS A 365 -19.65 -0.96 -22.33
C LYS A 365 -18.62 -0.37 -23.31
N LEU A 366 -17.50 0.14 -22.81
CA LEU A 366 -16.48 0.74 -23.68
C LEU A 366 -15.88 -0.29 -24.63
N PRO A 367 -15.62 0.07 -25.90
CA PRO A 367 -15.02 -0.83 -26.89
C PRO A 367 -13.59 -1.19 -26.49
N LYS A 368 -13.29 -2.49 -26.39
CA LYS A 368 -12.09 -3.03 -25.72
C LYS A 368 -10.77 -2.46 -26.25
N ARG A 369 -10.58 -2.42 -27.59
CA ARG A 369 -9.31 -1.96 -28.19
C ARG A 369 -9.02 -0.47 -27.90
N PRO A 370 -9.89 0.47 -28.27
CA PRO A 370 -9.63 1.90 -28.02
C PRO A 370 -9.60 2.21 -26.52
N ALA A 371 -10.49 1.61 -25.73
CA ALA A 371 -10.47 1.82 -24.27
C ALA A 371 -9.16 1.36 -23.60
N THR A 372 -8.59 0.24 -24.08
CA THR A 372 -7.27 -0.19 -23.61
C THR A 372 -6.18 0.81 -23.97
N ALA A 373 -6.15 1.32 -25.21
CA ALA A 373 -5.17 2.30 -25.66
C ALA A 373 -5.27 3.60 -24.86
N VAL A 374 -6.49 4.14 -24.73
CA VAL A 374 -6.73 5.36 -23.91
C VAL A 374 -6.31 5.14 -22.47
N THR A 375 -6.63 4.00 -21.87
CA THR A 375 -6.23 3.71 -20.49
C THR A 375 -4.72 3.72 -20.32
N TRP A 376 -3.96 3.17 -21.26
CA TRP A 376 -2.50 3.21 -21.23
C TRP A 376 -1.95 4.64 -21.38
N VAL A 377 -2.54 5.46 -22.24
CA VAL A 377 -2.17 6.88 -22.36
C VAL A 377 -2.40 7.61 -21.02
N LEU A 378 -3.55 7.36 -20.37
CA LEU A 378 -3.85 7.94 -19.07
C LEU A 378 -2.91 7.42 -17.97
N ILE A 379 -2.51 6.14 -18.01
CA ILE A 379 -1.51 5.58 -17.07
C ILE A 379 -0.18 6.32 -17.23
N VAL A 380 0.32 6.45 -18.46
CA VAL A 380 1.58 7.15 -18.73
C VAL A 380 1.50 8.62 -18.27
N PHE A 381 0.40 9.31 -18.59
CA PHE A 381 0.17 10.69 -18.14
C PHE A 381 0.23 10.80 -16.62
N MET A 382 -0.53 9.98 -15.88
CA MET A 382 -0.56 10.04 -14.41
C MET A 382 0.79 9.69 -13.79
N VAL A 383 1.53 8.72 -14.35
CA VAL A 383 2.86 8.37 -13.85
C VAL A 383 3.84 9.53 -14.05
N VAL A 384 3.83 10.15 -15.24
CA VAL A 384 4.70 11.30 -15.53
C VAL A 384 4.34 12.48 -14.63
N ASP A 385 3.05 12.79 -14.48
CA ASP A 385 2.60 13.88 -13.61
C ASP A 385 2.96 13.65 -12.13
N CYS A 386 2.81 12.42 -11.63
CA CYS A 386 3.26 12.07 -10.28
C CYS A 386 4.77 12.27 -10.09
N LEU A 387 5.59 11.85 -11.07
CA LEU A 387 7.04 12.01 -10.99
C LEU A 387 7.46 13.49 -11.04
N VAL A 388 6.86 14.26 -11.94
CA VAL A 388 7.14 15.70 -12.07
C VAL A 388 6.66 16.44 -10.81
N SER A 389 5.48 16.10 -10.30
CA SER A 389 4.95 16.70 -9.06
C SER A 389 5.82 16.41 -7.85
N ALA A 390 6.31 15.17 -7.72
CA ALA A 390 7.23 14.80 -6.65
C ALA A 390 8.57 15.56 -6.74
N ALA A 391 9.13 15.70 -7.96
CA ALA A 391 10.35 16.46 -8.20
C ALA A 391 10.15 17.97 -7.92
N ALA A 392 9.03 18.55 -8.38
CA ALA A 392 8.69 19.96 -8.12
C ALA A 392 8.50 20.22 -6.62
N LEU A 393 7.81 19.33 -5.90
CA LEU A 393 7.61 19.46 -4.47
C LEU A 393 8.93 19.31 -3.68
N GLY A 394 9.79 18.36 -4.06
CA GLY A 394 11.11 18.20 -3.47
C GLY A 394 12.00 19.45 -3.69
N ARG A 395 11.97 20.03 -4.88
CA ARG A 395 12.68 21.29 -5.16
C ARG A 395 12.07 22.48 -4.39
N TYR A 396 10.75 22.53 -4.28
CA TYR A 396 10.08 23.57 -3.48
C TYR A 396 10.52 23.50 -2.01
N THR A 397 10.57 22.30 -1.43
CA THR A 397 11.08 22.10 -0.07
C THR A 397 12.54 22.54 0.06
N ALA A 398 13.41 22.13 -0.86
CA ALA A 398 14.82 22.50 -0.86
C ALA A 398 15.03 24.02 -0.97
N ARG A 399 14.19 24.74 -1.77
CA ARG A 399 14.21 26.21 -1.84
C ARG A 399 13.79 26.87 -0.53
N MET A 400 12.80 26.28 0.18
CA MET A 400 12.41 26.77 1.52
C MET A 400 13.55 26.62 2.54
N GLU A 401 14.42 25.63 2.37
CA GLU A 401 15.65 25.40 3.16
C GLU A 401 16.85 26.25 2.68
N GLY A 402 16.68 27.03 1.62
CA GLY A 402 17.75 27.85 1.05
C GLY A 402 18.76 27.08 0.21
N THR A 403 18.45 25.83 -0.19
CA THR A 403 19.35 24.97 -0.98
C THR A 403 19.24 25.30 -2.47
N PRO A 404 20.33 25.78 -3.12
CA PRO A 404 20.33 26.10 -4.56
C PRO A 404 20.23 24.81 -5.41
N PRO A 405 19.85 24.93 -6.71
CA PRO A 405 19.82 23.80 -7.61
C PRO A 405 21.23 23.26 -7.84
N ALA A 406 21.39 21.94 -7.74
CA ALA A 406 22.68 21.28 -7.89
C ALA A 406 23.05 20.95 -9.35
N ASN A 407 22.06 20.96 -10.25
CA ASN A 407 22.23 20.59 -11.66
C ASN A 407 21.21 21.28 -12.57
N ALA A 408 21.39 21.16 -13.89
CA ALA A 408 20.52 21.78 -14.88
C ALA A 408 19.06 21.27 -14.83
N ILE A 409 18.84 20.02 -14.43
CA ILE A 409 17.47 19.45 -14.30
C ILE A 409 16.74 20.16 -13.16
N GLU A 410 17.39 20.31 -12.02
CA GLU A 410 16.80 21.01 -10.86
C GLU A 410 16.53 22.48 -11.17
N GLN A 411 17.42 23.13 -11.90
CA GLN A 411 17.20 24.51 -12.37
C GLN A 411 15.98 24.59 -13.29
N THR A 412 15.85 23.67 -14.25
CA THR A 412 14.67 23.62 -15.15
C THR A 412 13.38 23.41 -14.36
N ILE A 413 13.39 22.57 -13.31
CA ILE A 413 12.24 22.37 -12.46
C ILE A 413 11.91 23.64 -11.66
N ASP A 414 12.90 24.35 -11.13
CA ASP A 414 12.72 25.58 -10.39
C ASP A 414 12.12 26.70 -11.27
N GLU A 415 12.56 26.78 -12.54
CA GLU A 415 12.03 27.72 -13.53
C GLU A 415 10.60 27.38 -13.94
N ALA A 416 10.29 26.08 -14.15
CA ALA A 416 8.96 25.63 -14.54
C ALA A 416 7.93 25.71 -13.42
N PHE A 417 8.35 25.51 -12.16
CA PHE A 417 7.51 25.48 -10.97
C PHE A 417 8.00 26.46 -9.89
N PRO A 418 7.90 27.79 -10.12
CA PRO A 418 8.31 28.80 -9.16
C PRO A 418 7.44 28.77 -7.89
N ASP A 419 7.92 29.38 -6.81
CA ASP A 419 7.25 29.35 -5.50
C ASP A 419 5.81 29.86 -5.54
N SER A 420 5.52 30.88 -6.35
CA SER A 420 4.18 31.40 -6.55
C SER A 420 3.21 30.37 -7.18
N TYR A 421 3.74 29.50 -8.07
CA TYR A 421 2.98 28.40 -8.64
C TYR A 421 2.75 27.31 -7.61
N MET A 422 3.79 26.90 -6.89
CA MET A 422 3.73 25.84 -5.86
C MET A 422 2.78 26.23 -4.71
N GLN A 423 2.80 27.47 -4.25
CA GLN A 423 1.87 27.98 -3.24
C GLN A 423 0.40 27.95 -3.71
N ARG A 424 0.16 28.13 -5.01
CA ARG A 424 -1.18 28.03 -5.59
C ARG A 424 -1.67 26.58 -5.64
N VAL A 425 -0.79 25.65 -6.02
CA VAL A 425 -1.11 24.22 -6.10
C VAL A 425 -1.25 23.61 -4.71
N TYR A 426 -0.33 23.94 -3.79
CA TYR A 426 -0.23 23.37 -2.44
C TYR A 426 -0.42 24.44 -1.34
N PRO A 427 -1.55 25.10 -1.24
CA PRO A 427 -1.75 26.25 -0.33
C PRO A 427 -1.68 25.89 1.16
N LYS A 428 -1.86 24.61 1.53
CA LYS A 428 -1.78 24.11 2.91
C LYS A 428 -0.49 23.35 3.21
N TYR A 429 0.48 23.40 2.30
CA TYR A 429 1.78 22.76 2.54
C TYR A 429 2.45 23.34 3.79
N LYS A 430 2.76 22.45 4.76
CA LYS A 430 3.48 22.80 5.98
C LYS A 430 4.69 21.89 6.10
N TYR A 431 5.88 22.46 5.90
CA TYR A 431 7.12 21.75 6.15
C TYR A 431 7.33 21.60 7.66
N ARG A 432 7.65 20.38 8.10
CA ARG A 432 8.00 20.04 9.48
C ARG A 432 9.44 19.53 9.52
N GLY A 433 10.39 20.43 9.15
CA GLY A 433 11.81 20.13 9.16
C GLY A 433 12.36 19.76 10.53
#